data_ceb5f92df10e11dc29bf1f8b6f810a9e
#
_entry.id   ceb5f92df10e11dc29bf1f8b6f810a9e
#
_cell.length_a   1.000
_cell.length_b   1.000
_cell.length_c   1.000
_cell.angle_alpha   90.00
_cell.angle_beta   90.00
_cell.angle_gamma   90.00
#
_symmetry.space_group_name_H-M   'P 1'
#
loop_
_entity.id
_entity.type
_entity.pdbx_description
1 polymer ?
#
loop_
_entity_poly.entity_id
_entity_poly.type
_entity_poly.pdbx_seq_one_letter_code
_entity_poly.pdbx_strand_id
1 'polypeptide(L)'
;MYVWPCAVVLAQYLWFHRRMLPSKRILEIGAGVSLPGIVAAKCGAEVILTDTEELPQCLENCERSCQINNLLGIHIIGLTWGQISPNLLSLPEIDIILASDVFFEPEDFEDILTTVYFLMKRNPAAQFWTTYQVRSSDWSIEALLYKWKLKNVHIPLGSFNADKEHLANSPLPGRHTIEMMIISL
;
A
#
# COMPACT_ATOMS: atom_id res chain seq x y z
N MET A 1 -8.94 -1.69 16.17
CA MET A 1 -8.18 -1.02 15.10
C MET A 1 -6.72 -0.93 15.51
N TYR A 2 -5.81 -1.40 14.69
CA TYR A 2 -4.36 -1.35 14.93
C TYR A 2 -3.66 -0.74 13.72
N VAL A 3 -2.73 0.20 13.97
CA VAL A 3 -1.89 0.78 12.92
C VAL A 3 -0.58 -0.02 12.88
N TRP A 4 -0.30 -0.65 11.75
CA TRP A 4 0.94 -1.39 11.58
C TRP A 4 2.11 -0.44 11.38
N PRO A 5 3.32 -0.76 11.89
CA PRO A 5 4.51 0.09 11.75
C PRO A 5 4.82 0.47 10.29
N CYS A 6 4.66 -0.46 9.36
CA CYS A 6 4.87 -0.24 7.93
C CYS A 6 3.95 0.85 7.37
N ALA A 7 2.70 0.95 7.86
CA ALA A 7 1.76 1.97 7.42
C ALA A 7 2.24 3.39 7.81
N VAL A 8 2.89 3.54 8.97
CA VAL A 8 3.46 4.83 9.40
C VAL A 8 4.62 5.24 8.49
N VAL A 9 5.48 4.29 8.12
CA VAL A 9 6.61 4.54 7.21
C VAL A 9 6.12 4.91 5.80
N LEU A 10 5.14 4.18 5.26
CA LEU A 10 4.58 4.49 3.94
C LEU A 10 3.86 5.84 3.94
N ALA A 11 3.11 6.16 5.00
CA ALA A 11 2.47 7.46 5.17
C ALA A 11 3.50 8.61 5.23
N GLN A 12 4.65 8.40 5.89
CA GLN A 12 5.76 9.36 5.91
C GLN A 12 6.33 9.58 4.50
N TYR A 13 6.49 8.52 3.71
CA TYR A 13 6.94 8.62 2.32
C TYR A 13 5.97 9.44 1.48
N LEU A 14 4.66 9.18 1.58
CA LEU A 14 3.63 9.95 0.90
C LEU A 14 3.64 11.41 1.31
N TRP A 15 3.75 11.70 2.59
CA TRP A 15 3.85 13.07 3.08
C TRP A 15 5.10 13.80 2.59
N PHE A 16 6.25 13.12 2.57
CA PHE A 16 7.49 13.67 2.05
C PHE A 16 7.35 14.05 0.57
N HIS A 17 6.69 13.21 -0.23
CA HIS A 17 6.44 13.41 -1.65
C HIS A 17 5.09 14.05 -1.97
N ARG A 18 4.39 14.65 -1.01
CA ARG A 18 3.01 15.16 -1.14
C ARG A 18 2.76 16.08 -2.32
N ARG A 19 3.79 16.77 -2.83
CA ARG A 19 3.65 17.69 -3.96
C ARG A 19 3.40 17.00 -5.29
N MET A 20 3.70 15.71 -5.41
CA MET A 20 3.49 14.92 -6.62
C MET A 20 2.19 14.12 -6.62
N LEU A 21 1.46 14.12 -5.50
CA LEU A 21 0.25 13.32 -5.33
C LEU A 21 -1.04 13.95 -5.89
N PRO A 22 -1.20 15.29 -5.99
CA PRO A 22 -2.43 15.87 -6.52
C PRO A 22 -2.81 15.31 -7.88
N SER A 23 -4.09 14.95 -8.04
CA SER A 23 -4.66 14.35 -9.26
C SER A 23 -4.11 12.96 -9.63
N LYS A 24 -3.30 12.32 -8.79
CA LYS A 24 -2.92 10.94 -8.98
C LYS A 24 -4.04 10.02 -8.52
N ARG A 25 -4.32 8.97 -9.29
CA ARG A 25 -5.20 7.89 -8.87
C ARG A 25 -4.42 6.85 -8.13
N ILE A 26 -4.75 6.69 -6.87
CA ILE A 26 -4.04 5.83 -5.93
C ILE A 26 -4.99 4.75 -5.43
N LEU A 27 -4.55 3.51 -5.53
CA LEU A 27 -5.24 2.35 -4.97
C LEU A 27 -4.44 1.83 -3.78
N GLU A 28 -5.03 1.70 -2.62
CA GLU A 28 -4.43 0.97 -1.50
C GLU A 28 -5.03 -0.43 -1.40
N ILE A 29 -4.17 -1.45 -1.45
CA ILE A 29 -4.55 -2.85 -1.25
C ILE A 29 -4.21 -3.29 0.18
N GLY A 30 -5.09 -4.08 0.80
CA GLY A 30 -4.93 -4.47 2.20
C GLY A 30 -4.90 -3.25 3.13
N ALA A 31 -5.83 -2.32 2.94
CA ALA A 31 -5.78 -1.00 3.56
C ALA A 31 -5.92 -1.01 5.10
N GLY A 32 -6.58 -2.01 5.68
CA GLY A 32 -6.76 -2.12 7.13
C GLY A 32 -7.38 -0.87 7.75
N VAL A 33 -6.56 -0.06 8.42
CA VAL A 33 -6.97 1.26 8.97
C VAL A 33 -6.67 2.42 8.02
N SER A 34 -6.17 2.14 6.82
CA SER A 34 -6.03 3.05 5.68
C SER A 34 -5.16 4.29 5.92
N LEU A 35 -4.17 4.22 6.82
CA LEU A 35 -3.35 5.39 7.13
C LEU A 35 -2.64 5.95 5.89
N PRO A 36 -1.96 5.15 5.04
CA PRO A 36 -1.35 5.64 3.80
C PRO A 36 -2.35 6.31 2.86
N GLY A 37 -3.47 5.65 2.57
CA GLY A 37 -4.52 6.19 1.69
C GLY A 37 -5.14 7.48 2.21
N ILE A 38 -5.37 7.58 3.53
CA ILE A 38 -5.85 8.81 4.16
C ILE A 38 -4.85 9.95 3.96
N VAL A 39 -3.55 9.70 4.16
CA VAL A 39 -2.51 10.71 3.94
C VAL A 39 -2.47 11.12 2.46
N ALA A 40 -2.54 10.16 1.53
CA ALA A 40 -2.59 10.44 0.09
C ALA A 40 -3.79 11.31 -0.28
N ALA A 41 -4.99 10.98 0.23
CA ALA A 41 -6.21 11.75 -0.01
C ALA A 41 -6.11 13.18 0.54
N LYS A 42 -5.58 13.34 1.75
CA LYS A 42 -5.32 14.68 2.34
C LYS A 42 -4.27 15.48 1.56
N CYS A 43 -3.45 14.82 0.77
CA CYS A 43 -2.47 15.44 -0.15
C CYS A 43 -3.04 15.70 -1.56
N GLY A 44 -4.35 15.47 -1.78
CA GLY A 44 -5.03 15.81 -3.04
C GLY A 44 -5.05 14.70 -4.09
N ALA A 45 -4.74 13.46 -3.71
CA ALA A 45 -4.88 12.30 -4.59
C ALA A 45 -6.36 11.84 -4.66
N GLU A 46 -6.72 11.22 -5.78
CA GLU A 46 -7.95 10.44 -5.93
C GLU A 46 -7.69 9.02 -5.39
N VAL A 47 -8.25 8.69 -4.23
CA VAL A 47 -7.92 7.44 -3.53
C VAL A 47 -9.07 6.45 -3.60
N ILE A 48 -8.72 5.19 -3.86
CA ILE A 48 -9.57 4.02 -3.69
C ILE A 48 -8.93 3.14 -2.63
N LEU A 49 -9.69 2.77 -1.61
CA LEU A 49 -9.24 1.86 -0.55
C LEU A 49 -9.82 0.47 -0.79
N THR A 50 -8.98 -0.55 -0.65
CA THR A 50 -9.45 -1.93 -0.80
C THR A 50 -8.93 -2.83 0.30
N ASP A 51 -9.77 -3.78 0.66
CA ASP A 51 -9.42 -4.87 1.59
C ASP A 51 -10.25 -6.10 1.22
N THR A 52 -10.03 -7.22 1.90
CA THR A 52 -10.73 -8.46 1.59
C THR A 52 -12.24 -8.36 1.79
N GLU A 53 -13.01 -8.91 0.85
CA GLU A 53 -14.46 -9.05 0.96
C GLU A 53 -14.89 -10.11 2.00
N GLU A 54 -14.00 -11.04 2.28
CA GLU A 54 -14.28 -12.16 3.19
C GLU A 54 -14.41 -11.72 4.64
N LEU A 55 -13.84 -10.55 4.98
CA LEU A 55 -13.89 -9.96 6.31
C LEU A 55 -14.52 -8.55 6.25
N PRO A 56 -15.86 -8.44 6.29
CA PRO A 56 -16.55 -7.14 6.19
C PRO A 56 -16.04 -6.09 7.18
N GLN A 57 -15.56 -6.53 8.35
CA GLN A 57 -14.96 -5.65 9.35
C GLN A 57 -13.75 -4.86 8.83
N CYS A 58 -13.01 -5.39 7.84
CA CYS A 58 -11.89 -4.67 7.23
C CYS A 58 -12.39 -3.45 6.45
N LEU A 59 -13.43 -3.62 5.64
CA LEU A 59 -14.04 -2.53 4.88
C LEU A 59 -14.71 -1.49 5.82
N GLU A 60 -15.40 -1.93 6.86
CA GLU A 60 -15.95 -1.05 7.90
C GLU A 60 -14.86 -0.24 8.62
N ASN A 61 -13.68 -0.81 8.85
CA ASN A 61 -12.53 -0.09 9.40
C ASN A 61 -12.05 1.02 8.45
N CYS A 62 -12.00 0.76 7.14
CA CYS A 62 -11.67 1.78 6.13
C CYS A 62 -12.69 2.92 6.17
N GLU A 63 -13.98 2.60 6.16
CA GLU A 63 -15.07 3.59 6.24
C GLU A 63 -14.96 4.45 7.49
N ARG A 64 -14.81 3.82 8.64
CA ARG A 64 -14.67 4.51 9.93
C ARG A 64 -13.44 5.42 9.95
N SER A 65 -12.33 4.96 9.40
CA SER A 65 -11.10 5.76 9.32
C SER A 65 -11.29 7.00 8.43
N CYS A 66 -11.98 6.86 7.30
CA CYS A 66 -12.33 7.97 6.44
C CYS A 66 -13.25 8.97 7.14
N GLN A 67 -14.30 8.49 7.81
CA GLN A 67 -15.26 9.34 8.55
C GLN A 67 -14.57 10.17 9.64
N ILE A 68 -13.73 9.54 10.48
CA ILE A 68 -12.98 10.22 11.55
C ILE A 68 -12.05 11.31 10.97
N ASN A 69 -11.55 11.11 9.76
CA ASN A 69 -10.66 12.05 9.09
C ASN A 69 -11.39 13.09 8.21
N ASN A 70 -12.72 13.12 8.22
CA ASN A 70 -13.57 13.99 7.40
C ASN A 70 -13.31 13.82 5.89
N LEU A 71 -13.00 12.61 5.45
CA LEU A 71 -12.79 12.24 4.06
C LEU A 71 -14.07 11.55 3.55
N LEU A 72 -15.03 12.38 3.11
CA LEU A 72 -16.28 11.89 2.55
C LEU A 72 -16.10 11.63 1.06
N GLY A 73 -16.64 10.51 0.56
CA GLY A 73 -16.64 10.19 -0.86
C GLY A 73 -15.40 9.41 -1.36
N ILE A 74 -14.56 8.92 -0.47
CA ILE A 74 -13.53 7.92 -0.86
C ILE A 74 -14.24 6.61 -1.22
N HIS A 75 -13.89 6.05 -2.37
CA HIS A 75 -14.37 4.72 -2.77
C HIS A 75 -13.70 3.64 -1.94
N ILE A 76 -14.51 2.79 -1.32
CA ILE A 76 -14.06 1.63 -0.56
C ILE A 76 -14.65 0.40 -1.22
N ILE A 77 -13.80 -0.53 -1.65
CA ILE A 77 -14.20 -1.66 -2.47
C ILE A 77 -13.57 -2.94 -1.90
N GLY A 78 -14.35 -3.99 -1.81
CA GLY A 78 -13.84 -5.33 -1.52
C GLY A 78 -12.98 -5.86 -2.67
N LEU A 79 -11.78 -6.38 -2.34
CA LEU A 79 -10.86 -6.94 -3.31
C LEU A 79 -10.03 -8.03 -2.64
N THR A 80 -10.22 -9.27 -3.09
CA THR A 80 -9.41 -10.41 -2.66
C THR A 80 -8.23 -10.57 -3.61
N TRP A 81 -7.03 -10.67 -3.08
CA TRP A 81 -5.81 -10.81 -3.88
C TRP A 81 -5.84 -12.08 -4.73
N GLY A 82 -5.23 -12.05 -5.90
CA GLY A 82 -5.19 -13.18 -6.84
C GLY A 82 -6.49 -13.42 -7.62
N GLN A 83 -7.60 -12.79 -7.23
CA GLN A 83 -8.90 -12.99 -7.85
C GLN A 83 -9.22 -11.90 -8.89
N ILE A 84 -9.56 -12.31 -10.10
CA ILE A 84 -10.07 -11.42 -11.14
C ILE A 84 -11.58 -11.24 -10.96
N SER A 85 -11.93 -10.33 -10.05
CA SER A 85 -13.32 -10.03 -9.70
C SER A 85 -13.91 -8.90 -10.56
N PRO A 86 -15.25 -8.77 -10.62
CA PRO A 86 -15.88 -7.60 -11.25
C PRO A 86 -15.39 -6.27 -10.65
N ASN A 87 -15.14 -6.23 -9.34
CA ASN A 87 -14.60 -5.06 -8.65
C ASN A 87 -13.22 -4.69 -9.20
N LEU A 88 -12.29 -5.66 -9.33
CA LEU A 88 -10.97 -5.44 -9.90
C LEU A 88 -11.06 -4.96 -11.35
N LEU A 89 -11.93 -5.56 -12.16
CA LEU A 89 -12.10 -5.21 -13.57
C LEU A 89 -12.69 -3.81 -13.78
N SER A 90 -13.53 -3.34 -12.86
CA SER A 90 -14.18 -2.02 -12.93
C SER A 90 -13.29 -0.87 -12.47
N LEU A 91 -12.15 -1.14 -11.85
CA LEU A 91 -11.22 -0.09 -11.41
C LEU A 91 -10.78 0.78 -12.60
N PRO A 92 -10.63 2.09 -12.41
CA PRO A 92 -10.00 2.96 -13.40
C PRO A 92 -8.51 2.61 -13.57
N GLU A 93 -7.84 3.27 -14.51
CA GLU A 93 -6.37 3.22 -14.56
C GLU A 93 -5.80 3.84 -13.27
N ILE A 94 -4.87 3.12 -12.64
CA ILE A 94 -4.22 3.50 -11.38
C ILE A 94 -2.81 4.00 -11.68
N ASP A 95 -2.40 5.10 -11.07
CA ASP A 95 -1.03 5.63 -11.19
C ASP A 95 -0.11 5.02 -10.14
N ILE A 96 -0.60 4.85 -8.92
CA ILE A 96 0.17 4.33 -7.79
C ILE A 96 -0.66 3.31 -7.03
N ILE A 97 -0.10 2.14 -6.83
CA ILE A 97 -0.65 1.11 -5.95
C ILE A 97 0.11 1.21 -4.63
N LEU A 98 -0.59 1.27 -3.51
CA LEU A 98 -0.01 1.29 -2.17
C LEU A 98 -0.29 -0.03 -1.46
N ALA A 99 0.68 -0.50 -0.70
CA ALA A 99 0.46 -1.56 0.28
C ALA A 99 1.44 -1.43 1.45
N SER A 100 0.93 -1.53 2.65
CA SER A 100 1.75 -1.56 3.85
C SER A 100 1.61 -2.89 4.56
N ASP A 101 2.72 -3.61 4.68
CA ASP A 101 2.84 -4.88 5.39
C ASP A 101 1.93 -6.01 4.87
N VAL A 102 1.72 -6.06 3.56
CA VAL A 102 0.92 -7.14 2.93
C VAL A 102 1.73 -8.44 2.76
N PHE A 103 3.06 -8.37 2.70
CA PHE A 103 3.94 -9.54 2.59
C PHE A 103 4.25 -10.14 3.96
N PHE A 104 3.23 -10.70 4.62
CA PHE A 104 3.37 -11.30 5.96
C PHE A 104 3.09 -12.81 5.98
N GLU A 105 2.30 -13.33 5.03
CA GLU A 105 2.07 -14.76 4.81
C GLU A 105 2.59 -15.14 3.43
N PRO A 106 3.62 -16.01 3.33
CA PRO A 106 4.23 -16.36 2.04
C PRO A 106 3.25 -16.95 1.01
N GLU A 107 2.20 -17.59 1.48
CA GLU A 107 1.15 -18.18 0.65
C GLU A 107 0.41 -17.13 -0.19
N ASP A 108 0.31 -15.89 0.32
CA ASP A 108 -0.39 -14.79 -0.35
C ASP A 108 0.48 -14.01 -1.34
N PHE A 109 1.80 -14.20 -1.33
CA PHE A 109 2.73 -13.36 -2.10
C PHE A 109 2.47 -13.39 -3.61
N GLU A 110 2.19 -14.58 -4.16
CA GLU A 110 1.84 -14.73 -5.59
C GLU A 110 0.49 -14.06 -5.91
N ASP A 111 -0.47 -14.13 -5.02
CA ASP A 111 -1.79 -13.53 -5.21
C ASP A 111 -1.73 -12.00 -5.16
N ILE A 112 -0.91 -11.45 -4.25
CA ILE A 112 -0.61 -10.02 -4.21
C ILE A 112 0.00 -9.57 -5.54
N LEU A 113 1.04 -10.28 -6.02
CA LEU A 113 1.70 -9.92 -7.27
C LEU A 113 0.81 -10.12 -8.48
N THR A 114 -0.08 -11.12 -8.50
CA THR A 114 -1.08 -11.31 -9.55
C THR A 114 -1.97 -10.05 -9.66
N THR A 115 -2.47 -9.57 -8.55
CA THR A 115 -3.33 -8.37 -8.50
C THR A 115 -2.56 -7.12 -8.94
N VAL A 116 -1.37 -6.90 -8.39
CA VAL A 116 -0.52 -5.75 -8.72
C VAL A 116 -0.11 -5.76 -10.20
N TYR A 117 0.34 -6.91 -10.70
CA TYR A 117 0.75 -7.06 -12.09
C TYR A 117 -0.40 -6.81 -13.05
N PHE A 118 -1.60 -7.31 -12.75
CA PHE A 118 -2.80 -7.03 -13.55
C PHE A 118 -3.06 -5.53 -13.66
N LEU A 119 -3.01 -4.80 -12.54
CA LEU A 119 -3.22 -3.35 -12.52
C LEU A 119 -2.14 -2.60 -13.31
N MET A 120 -0.86 -2.98 -13.15
CA MET A 120 0.25 -2.38 -13.87
C MET A 120 0.20 -2.69 -15.38
N LYS A 121 -0.37 -3.82 -15.80
CA LYS A 121 -0.58 -4.10 -17.23
C LYS A 121 -1.64 -3.20 -17.86
N ARG A 122 -2.59 -2.69 -17.10
CA ARG A 122 -3.60 -1.73 -17.58
C ARG A 122 -3.01 -0.32 -17.70
N ASN A 123 -2.07 0.05 -16.82
CA ASN A 123 -1.27 1.28 -16.90
C ASN A 123 0.21 0.93 -16.71
N PRO A 124 0.99 0.75 -17.79
CA PRO A 124 2.41 0.40 -17.67
C PRO A 124 3.29 1.45 -17.00
N ALA A 125 2.80 2.68 -16.82
CA ALA A 125 3.48 3.73 -16.06
C ALA A 125 3.18 3.67 -14.55
N ALA A 126 2.25 2.81 -14.13
CA ALA A 126 1.92 2.63 -12.72
C ALA A 126 3.10 2.10 -11.92
N GLN A 127 3.18 2.52 -10.67
CA GLN A 127 4.17 2.05 -9.71
C GLN A 127 3.47 1.41 -8.52
N PHE A 128 4.08 0.38 -7.98
CA PHE A 128 3.67 -0.23 -6.71
C PHE A 128 4.64 0.20 -5.61
N TRP A 129 4.14 0.98 -4.66
CA TRP A 129 4.90 1.47 -3.50
C TRP A 129 4.53 0.65 -2.29
N THR A 130 5.47 -0.09 -1.76
CA THR A 130 5.21 -1.00 -0.64
C THR A 130 6.24 -0.86 0.46
N THR A 131 5.76 -0.99 1.68
CA THR A 131 6.59 -1.17 2.88
C THR A 131 6.26 -2.52 3.50
N TYR A 132 7.28 -3.22 3.97
CA TYR A 132 7.10 -4.52 4.64
C TYR A 132 8.11 -4.68 5.75
N GLN A 133 7.72 -5.45 6.76
CA GLN A 133 8.62 -5.83 7.85
C GLN A 133 9.36 -7.11 7.47
N VAL A 134 10.68 -7.09 7.56
CA VAL A 134 11.51 -8.29 7.36
C VAL A 134 11.27 -9.24 8.54
N ARG A 135 10.62 -10.36 8.28
CA ARG A 135 10.29 -11.40 9.29
C ARG A 135 11.21 -12.62 9.22
N SER A 136 11.67 -12.97 8.04
CA SER A 136 12.57 -14.07 7.78
C SER A 136 13.50 -13.76 6.63
N SER A 137 14.77 -14.14 6.76
CA SER A 137 15.74 -14.06 5.66
C SER A 137 15.44 -15.04 4.52
N ASP A 138 14.61 -16.03 4.77
CA ASP A 138 14.27 -17.07 3.78
C ASP A 138 13.14 -16.61 2.84
N TRP A 139 12.46 -15.51 3.16
CA TRP A 139 11.37 -14.96 2.36
C TRP A 139 11.90 -13.85 1.47
N SER A 140 12.43 -14.24 0.32
CA SER A 140 12.96 -13.27 -0.65
C SER A 140 11.85 -12.76 -1.58
N ILE A 141 11.37 -11.56 -1.29
CA ILE A 141 10.45 -10.84 -2.19
C ILE A 141 11.17 -10.55 -3.53
N GLU A 142 12.45 -10.23 -3.50
CA GLU A 142 13.24 -9.93 -4.70
C GLU A 142 13.32 -11.13 -5.67
N ALA A 143 13.47 -12.35 -5.15
CA ALA A 143 13.46 -13.56 -5.97
C ALA A 143 12.11 -13.74 -6.70
N LEU A 144 11.02 -13.41 -5.99
CA LEU A 144 9.69 -13.47 -6.55
C LEU A 144 9.47 -12.36 -7.59
N LEU A 145 9.91 -11.14 -7.33
CA LEU A 145 9.86 -10.04 -8.30
C LEU A 145 10.65 -10.37 -9.57
N TYR A 146 11.81 -11.00 -9.43
CA TYR A 146 12.59 -11.47 -10.57
C TYR A 146 11.83 -12.51 -11.40
N LYS A 147 11.18 -13.49 -10.76
CA LYS A 147 10.31 -14.48 -11.43
C LYS A 147 9.20 -13.80 -12.24
N TRP A 148 8.60 -12.74 -11.70
CA TRP A 148 7.55 -11.95 -12.35
C TRP A 148 8.08 -10.93 -13.36
N LYS A 149 9.41 -10.83 -13.53
CA LYS A 149 10.09 -9.84 -14.38
C LYS A 149 9.73 -8.39 -14.03
N LEU A 150 9.54 -8.14 -12.75
CA LEU A 150 9.31 -6.82 -12.20
C LEU A 150 10.62 -6.20 -11.77
N LYS A 151 10.76 -4.90 -12.00
CA LYS A 151 11.88 -4.10 -11.50
C LYS A 151 11.54 -3.60 -10.11
N ASN A 152 12.53 -3.51 -9.25
CA ASN A 152 12.37 -2.92 -7.92
C ASN A 152 13.52 -1.99 -7.60
N VAL A 153 13.21 -0.97 -6.82
CA VAL A 153 14.18 -0.03 -6.26
C VAL A 153 13.92 0.05 -4.77
N HIS A 154 14.91 -0.29 -3.96
CA HIS A 154 14.88 -0.07 -2.53
C HIS A 154 15.04 1.40 -2.21
N ILE A 155 14.18 1.93 -1.37
CA ILE A 155 14.18 3.32 -0.94
C ILE A 155 14.73 3.40 0.48
N PRO A 156 15.94 3.97 0.69
CA PRO A 156 16.51 4.12 2.02
C PRO A 156 15.60 4.98 2.91
N LEU A 157 15.24 4.49 4.09
CA LEU A 157 14.33 5.20 5.01
C LEU A 157 14.84 6.60 5.39
N GLY A 158 16.16 6.77 5.48
CA GLY A 158 16.78 8.07 5.75
C GLY A 158 16.54 9.10 4.65
N SER A 159 16.28 8.69 3.40
CA SER A 159 16.05 9.60 2.27
C SER A 159 14.75 10.40 2.40
N PHE A 160 13.81 9.93 3.21
CA PHE A 160 12.54 10.62 3.51
C PHE A 160 12.27 10.78 5.01
N ASN A 161 13.36 10.79 5.82
CA ASN A 161 13.35 10.98 7.27
C ASN A 161 12.54 9.92 8.04
N ALA A 162 12.53 8.67 7.58
CA ALA A 162 11.81 7.57 8.23
C ALA A 162 12.72 6.58 8.97
N ASP A 163 14.00 6.88 9.12
CA ASP A 163 15.02 6.12 9.86
C ASP A 163 15.06 6.45 11.36
N LYS A 164 14.11 7.25 11.84
CA LYS A 164 14.04 7.70 13.23
C LYS A 164 13.21 6.75 14.07
N GLU A 165 13.56 6.63 15.35
CA GLU A 165 12.82 5.84 16.33
C GLU A 165 11.35 6.28 16.45
N HIS A 166 11.08 7.58 16.25
CA HIS A 166 9.73 8.15 16.26
C HIS A 166 9.42 8.84 14.94
N LEU A 167 8.31 8.47 14.31
CA LEU A 167 7.77 9.14 13.13
C LEU A 167 6.41 9.75 13.45
N ALA A 168 6.22 11.02 13.15
CA ALA A 168 4.96 11.74 13.40
C ALA A 168 4.42 11.53 14.82
N ASN A 169 5.30 11.56 15.82
CA ASN A 169 5.03 11.25 17.23
C ASN A 169 4.61 9.79 17.51
N SER A 170 4.77 8.88 16.56
CA SER A 170 4.52 7.45 16.72
C SER A 170 5.81 6.70 16.99
N PRO A 171 5.93 5.92 18.08
CA PRO A 171 7.06 5.02 18.32
C PRO A 171 6.96 3.68 17.58
N LEU A 172 5.88 3.44 16.83
CA LEU A 172 5.59 2.15 16.21
C LEU A 172 6.71 1.64 15.28
N PRO A 173 7.36 2.46 14.42
CA PRO A 173 8.41 1.97 13.53
C PRO A 173 9.73 1.64 14.21
N GLY A 174 10.02 2.24 15.38
CA GLY A 174 11.37 2.35 15.96
C GLY A 174 12.07 1.04 16.34
N ARG A 175 11.37 -0.10 16.38
CA ARG A 175 11.94 -1.41 16.73
C ARG A 175 11.74 -2.47 15.65
N HIS A 176 11.29 -2.07 14.46
CA HIS A 176 10.98 -2.98 13.38
C HIS A 176 11.97 -2.79 12.23
N THR A 177 12.42 -3.91 11.66
CA THR A 177 13.18 -3.87 10.40
C THR A 177 12.20 -3.70 9.25
N ILE A 178 11.98 -2.44 8.87
CA ILE A 178 11.05 -2.09 7.79
C ILE A 178 11.87 -1.73 6.56
N GLU A 179 11.46 -2.27 5.42
CA GLU A 179 11.99 -1.91 4.12
C GLU A 179 10.91 -1.25 3.27
N MET A 180 11.35 -0.39 2.37
CA MET A 180 10.49 0.23 1.38
C MET A 180 11.03 -0.02 -0.03
N MET A 181 10.11 -0.43 -0.92
CA MET A 181 10.39 -0.62 -2.33
C MET A 181 9.39 0.11 -3.22
N ILE A 182 9.90 0.53 -4.38
CA ILE A 182 9.08 0.91 -5.53
C ILE A 182 9.29 -0.15 -6.60
N ILE A 183 8.18 -0.74 -7.04
CA ILE A 183 8.15 -1.82 -8.01
C ILE A 183 7.47 -1.31 -9.30
N SER A 184 8.01 -1.70 -10.46
CA SER A 184 7.53 -1.32 -11.79
C SER A 184 7.66 -2.46 -12.79
N LEU A 185 6.99 -2.35 -13.94
CA LEU A 185 7.15 -3.27 -15.08
C LEU A 185 8.53 -3.19 -15.75
#